data_8c6fbfbd61947b9c0da6b01c81fc8479
#
_entry.id   8c6fbfbd61947b9c0da6b01c81fc8479
#
_cell.length_a   1.000
_cell.length_b   1.000
_cell.length_c   1.000
_cell.angle_alpha   90.00
_cell.angle_beta   90.00
_cell.angle_gamma   90.00
#
_symmetry.space_group_name_H-M   'P 1'
#
loop_
_entity.id
_entity.type
_entity.pdbx_description
1 polymer ?
#
loop_
_entity_poly.entity_id
_entity_poly.type
_entity_poly.pdbx_seq_one_letter_code
_entity_poly.pdbx_strand_id
1 'polypeptide(L)'
;TYTREILNYLNSTDKYEIAEMSAYGEENDPRAADIPWKFYGVMPSKNAPEEVKKHYSSVPTYQFGEFAFERVCLDFKPDVVCDIRDFWMLDFVERSPFRPLFKWCIMPTVDARPQARQWIATYQSADACLTYSDWAGGVLKNQSGGKIKYLGSSPPSAHPAYHPIEDKVSLKSDFKIDPTVKIIGTVMRNQRRKLYPDLFCAFRKFLDKVENKHDYMLYCHTSYPDLGWNIPELLQEYNLSSYVLFTYICRETKKPFASLFKGAIMQSPFTGRYGATLA
;
A
#
# COMPACT_ATOMS: atom_id res chain seq x y z
N THR A 1 -0.60 7.10 1.76
CA THR A 1 -0.45 7.79 0.47
C THR A 1 -1.77 8.41 0.04
N TYR A 2 -2.76 7.64 -0.46
CA TYR A 2 -4.04 8.19 -0.90
C TYR A 2 -4.78 8.96 0.22
N THR A 3 -4.95 8.35 1.38
CA THR A 3 -5.55 8.98 2.55
C THR A 3 -4.79 10.24 2.96
N ARG A 4 -3.46 10.22 2.97
CA ARG A 4 -2.63 11.37 3.32
C ARG A 4 -2.87 12.57 2.40
N GLU A 5 -3.02 12.35 1.09
CA GLU A 5 -3.30 13.45 0.14
C GLU A 5 -4.67 14.07 0.40
N ILE A 6 -5.68 13.26 0.72
CA ILE A 6 -7.00 13.77 1.11
C ILE A 6 -6.91 14.60 2.40
N LEU A 7 -6.20 14.08 3.42
CA LEU A 7 -6.06 14.78 4.70
C LEU A 7 -5.25 16.07 4.55
N ASN A 8 -4.17 16.09 3.76
CA ASN A 8 -3.43 17.31 3.43
C ASN A 8 -4.32 18.36 2.79
N TYR A 9 -5.14 17.96 1.81
CA TYR A 9 -6.08 18.87 1.17
C TYR A 9 -7.11 19.41 2.16
N LEU A 10 -7.75 18.56 2.94
CA LEU A 10 -8.73 18.98 3.94
C LEU A 10 -8.12 19.93 4.98
N ASN A 11 -6.91 19.62 5.46
CA ASN A 11 -6.18 20.45 6.40
C ASN A 11 -5.84 21.83 5.81
N SER A 12 -5.49 21.90 4.53
CA SER A 12 -5.19 23.17 3.86
C SER A 12 -6.40 24.12 3.71
N THR A 13 -7.60 23.61 3.92
CA THR A 13 -8.83 24.43 3.83
C THR A 13 -9.15 25.18 5.12
N ASP A 14 -8.52 24.84 6.24
CA ASP A 14 -8.78 25.37 7.60
C ASP A 14 -10.26 25.30 8.05
N LYS A 15 -11.04 24.39 7.43
CA LYS A 15 -12.47 24.23 7.72
C LYS A 15 -12.78 23.07 8.64
N TYR A 16 -11.82 22.17 8.85
CA TYR A 16 -12.02 20.91 9.54
C TYR A 16 -10.96 20.70 10.60
N GLU A 17 -11.37 20.26 11.77
CA GLU A 17 -10.45 19.63 12.72
C GLU A 17 -10.25 18.17 12.30
N ILE A 18 -9.01 17.76 12.13
CA ILE A 18 -8.67 16.45 11.56
C ILE A 18 -7.98 15.58 12.60
N ALA A 19 -8.33 14.30 12.61
CA ALA A 19 -7.60 13.27 13.30
C ALA A 19 -7.36 12.08 12.37
N GLU A 20 -6.20 11.46 12.49
CA GLU A 20 -5.84 10.23 11.82
C GLU A 20 -5.68 9.10 12.82
N MET A 21 -6.41 8.00 12.63
CA MET A 21 -6.23 6.76 13.38
C MET A 21 -5.45 5.77 12.52
N SER A 22 -4.19 5.56 12.85
CA SER A 22 -3.29 4.71 12.06
C SER A 22 -3.37 3.24 12.49
N ALA A 23 -3.62 2.35 11.54
CA ALA A 23 -3.62 0.91 11.77
C ALA A 23 -2.23 0.35 12.17
N TYR A 24 -1.16 1.04 11.82
CA TYR A 24 0.23 0.62 12.05
C TYR A 24 1.04 1.75 12.68
N GLY A 25 0.80 2.06 13.92
CA GLY A 25 1.56 3.05 14.65
C GLY A 25 1.33 2.94 16.14
N GLU A 26 2.36 3.24 16.92
CA GLU A 26 2.23 3.40 18.36
C GLU A 26 1.77 4.84 18.67
N GLU A 27 1.18 5.03 19.83
CA GLU A 27 1.02 6.37 20.39
C GLU A 27 2.42 7.00 20.53
N ASN A 28 2.62 8.21 20.00
CA ASN A 28 3.92 8.88 19.92
C ASN A 28 4.93 8.24 18.92
N ASP A 29 4.47 7.63 17.86
CA ASP A 29 5.35 7.16 16.77
C ASP A 29 6.14 8.35 16.20
N PRO A 30 7.50 8.30 16.20
CA PRO A 30 8.30 9.41 15.71
C PRO A 30 8.07 9.74 14.23
N ARG A 31 7.52 8.80 13.44
CA ARG A 31 7.15 9.04 12.04
C ARG A 31 5.93 9.94 11.89
N ALA A 32 5.18 10.15 12.97
CA ALA A 32 4.03 11.04 13.02
C ALA A 32 4.39 12.47 13.48
N ALA A 33 5.66 12.75 13.82
CA ALA A 33 6.08 14.06 14.33
C ALA A 33 5.81 15.22 13.37
N ASP A 34 5.84 14.96 12.05
CA ASP A 34 5.61 15.97 11.01
C ASP A 34 4.16 15.99 10.49
N ILE A 35 3.25 15.25 11.13
CA ILE A 35 1.82 15.23 10.74
C ILE A 35 1.14 16.45 11.37
N PRO A 36 0.50 17.36 10.57
CA PRO A 36 -0.05 18.61 11.07
C PRO A 36 -1.43 18.49 11.72
N TRP A 37 -1.93 17.28 11.90
CA TRP A 37 -3.21 16.98 12.56
C TRP A 37 -3.04 15.99 13.71
N LYS A 38 -4.10 15.76 14.48
CA LYS A 38 -4.08 14.84 15.62
C LYS A 38 -3.88 13.40 15.16
N PHE A 39 -2.86 12.74 15.66
CA PHE A 39 -2.53 11.36 15.29
C PHE A 39 -2.77 10.40 16.46
N TYR A 40 -3.49 9.31 16.18
CA TYR A 40 -3.73 8.23 17.11
C TYR A 40 -3.09 6.94 16.60
N GLY A 41 -2.05 6.47 17.27
CA GLY A 41 -1.51 5.13 17.07
C GLY A 41 -2.42 4.09 17.72
N VAL A 42 -2.75 3.02 16.99
CA VAL A 42 -3.64 1.96 17.52
C VAL A 42 -2.88 0.78 18.12
N MET A 43 -1.59 0.66 17.84
CA MET A 43 -0.76 -0.39 18.42
C MET A 43 -0.43 -0.09 19.88
N PRO A 44 -0.45 -1.10 20.77
CA PRO A 44 0.08 -0.93 22.11
C PRO A 44 1.55 -0.48 22.07
N SER A 45 1.93 0.41 22.98
CA SER A 45 3.33 0.82 23.12
C SER A 45 4.23 -0.40 23.36
N LYS A 46 5.49 -0.32 22.92
CA LYS A 46 6.52 -1.34 23.22
C LYS A 46 6.64 -1.64 24.70
N ASN A 47 6.40 -0.62 25.54
CA ASN A 47 6.47 -0.72 26.99
C ASN A 47 5.12 -1.11 27.64
N ALA A 48 4.07 -1.35 26.85
CA ALA A 48 2.79 -1.79 27.38
C ALA A 48 2.91 -3.16 28.07
N PRO A 49 2.09 -3.44 29.12
CA PRO A 49 2.03 -4.75 29.76
C PRO A 49 1.78 -5.88 28.74
N GLU A 50 2.40 -7.03 28.97
CA GLU A 50 2.27 -8.18 28.07
C GLU A 50 0.81 -8.66 27.90
N GLU A 51 -0.02 -8.49 28.91
CA GLU A 51 -1.46 -8.79 28.85
C GLU A 51 -2.17 -7.92 27.79
N VAL A 52 -1.82 -6.64 27.73
CA VAL A 52 -2.37 -5.70 26.73
C VAL A 52 -1.92 -6.09 25.33
N LYS A 53 -0.64 -6.43 25.13
CA LYS A 53 -0.10 -6.88 23.86
C LYS A 53 -0.75 -8.20 23.41
N LYS A 54 -0.91 -9.14 24.34
CA LYS A 54 -1.58 -10.42 24.09
C LYS A 54 -3.05 -10.21 23.71
N HIS A 55 -3.75 -9.34 24.42
CA HIS A 55 -5.13 -8.99 24.12
C HIS A 55 -5.24 -8.37 22.72
N TYR A 56 -4.40 -7.37 22.39
CA TYR A 56 -4.34 -6.76 21.06
C TYR A 56 -4.10 -7.80 19.95
N SER A 57 -3.23 -8.78 20.17
CA SER A 57 -2.91 -9.82 19.21
C SER A 57 -3.97 -10.92 19.10
N SER A 58 -4.90 -11.01 20.05
CA SER A 58 -5.91 -12.08 20.09
C SER A 58 -7.07 -11.89 19.12
N VAL A 59 -7.30 -10.68 18.65
CA VAL A 59 -8.42 -10.34 17.77
C VAL A 59 -7.88 -9.70 16.47
N PRO A 60 -8.09 -10.32 15.30
CA PRO A 60 -7.53 -9.83 14.04
C PRO A 60 -7.91 -8.39 13.68
N THR A 61 -9.14 -7.96 14.02
CA THR A 61 -9.63 -6.62 13.71
C THR A 61 -9.02 -5.52 14.57
N TYR A 62 -8.40 -5.87 15.70
CA TYR A 62 -7.72 -4.93 16.58
C TYR A 62 -6.57 -4.21 15.85
N GLN A 63 -5.80 -4.92 15.04
CA GLN A 63 -4.73 -4.32 14.25
C GLN A 63 -5.23 -3.32 13.18
N PHE A 64 -6.54 -3.36 12.85
CA PHE A 64 -7.17 -2.44 11.90
C PHE A 64 -7.84 -1.24 12.56
N GLY A 65 -7.72 -1.11 13.87
CA GLY A 65 -8.18 0.06 14.61
C GLY A 65 -9.26 -0.20 15.64
N GLU A 66 -9.96 -1.34 15.63
CA GLU A 66 -11.02 -1.65 16.60
C GLU A 66 -10.54 -1.51 18.05
N PHE A 67 -9.29 -1.90 18.34
CA PHE A 67 -8.69 -1.81 19.66
C PHE A 67 -8.70 -0.39 20.27
N ALA A 68 -8.55 0.63 19.44
CA ALA A 68 -8.45 2.01 19.91
C ALA A 68 -9.67 2.87 19.55
N PHE A 69 -10.58 2.38 18.70
CA PHE A 69 -11.63 3.17 18.09
C PHE A 69 -12.53 3.89 19.09
N GLU A 70 -13.01 3.18 20.11
CA GLU A 70 -13.88 3.78 21.13
C GLU A 70 -13.16 4.85 21.94
N ARG A 71 -11.90 4.62 22.32
CA ARG A 71 -11.05 5.63 22.98
C ARG A 71 -10.89 6.87 22.13
N VAL A 72 -10.66 6.69 20.83
CA VAL A 72 -10.54 7.82 19.88
C VAL A 72 -11.85 8.57 19.75
N CYS A 73 -12.99 7.87 19.67
CA CYS A 73 -14.30 8.49 19.65
C CYS A 73 -14.59 9.32 20.91
N LEU A 74 -14.19 8.85 22.09
CA LEU A 74 -14.35 9.57 23.35
C LEU A 74 -13.49 10.82 23.43
N ASP A 75 -12.26 10.75 22.94
CA ASP A 75 -11.28 11.84 23.01
C ASP A 75 -11.51 12.90 21.91
N PHE A 76 -11.67 12.47 20.67
CA PHE A 76 -11.80 13.37 19.52
C PHE A 76 -13.24 13.81 19.25
N LYS A 77 -14.24 12.96 19.58
CA LYS A 77 -15.67 13.21 19.34
C LYS A 77 -15.98 13.55 17.87
N PRO A 78 -15.68 12.65 16.93
CA PRO A 78 -15.82 12.95 15.51
C PRO A 78 -17.27 13.20 15.09
N ASP A 79 -17.53 14.20 14.28
CA ASP A 79 -18.80 14.38 13.55
C ASP A 79 -18.88 13.43 12.35
N VAL A 80 -17.72 13.13 11.74
CA VAL A 80 -17.59 12.27 10.56
C VAL A 80 -16.43 11.29 10.75
N VAL A 81 -16.69 10.01 10.51
CA VAL A 81 -15.66 8.96 10.41
C VAL A 81 -15.53 8.54 8.95
N CYS A 82 -14.32 8.61 8.40
CA CYS A 82 -14.03 8.22 7.01
C CYS A 82 -13.16 6.96 6.99
N ASP A 83 -13.65 5.91 6.31
CA ASP A 83 -12.94 4.66 6.12
C ASP A 83 -12.63 4.39 4.64
N ILE A 84 -11.34 4.37 4.30
CA ILE A 84 -10.85 4.08 2.94
C ILE A 84 -10.04 2.79 3.02
N ARG A 85 -10.73 1.64 3.05
CA ARG A 85 -10.12 0.34 3.37
C ARG A 85 -10.93 -0.83 2.80
N ASP A 86 -10.37 -2.04 2.91
CA ASP A 86 -11.08 -3.28 2.63
C ASP A 86 -12.14 -3.56 3.70
N PHE A 87 -13.15 -4.35 3.35
CA PHE A 87 -14.29 -4.68 4.22
C PHE A 87 -13.88 -5.16 5.62
N TRP A 88 -12.97 -6.12 5.70
CA TRP A 88 -12.52 -6.71 6.97
C TRP A 88 -11.75 -5.76 7.90
N MET A 89 -11.46 -4.57 7.42
CA MET A 89 -10.76 -3.53 8.16
C MET A 89 -11.70 -2.44 8.69
N LEU A 90 -12.97 -2.43 8.26
CA LEU A 90 -13.91 -1.34 8.57
C LEU A 90 -15.21 -1.80 9.25
N ASP A 91 -15.57 -3.09 9.20
CA ASP A 91 -16.87 -3.58 9.67
C ASP A 91 -17.13 -3.40 11.17
N PHE A 92 -16.07 -3.27 12.00
CA PHE A 92 -16.20 -3.00 13.43
C PHE A 92 -16.84 -1.63 13.73
N VAL A 93 -16.72 -0.66 12.83
CA VAL A 93 -17.31 0.68 13.00
C VAL A 93 -18.85 0.60 13.06
N GLU A 94 -19.47 -0.27 12.24
CA GLU A 94 -20.91 -0.52 12.28
C GLU A 94 -21.39 -1.02 13.64
N ARG A 95 -20.57 -1.85 14.31
CA ARG A 95 -20.89 -2.48 15.60
C ARG A 95 -20.55 -1.62 16.81
N SER A 96 -19.86 -0.50 16.63
CA SER A 96 -19.46 0.37 17.71
C SER A 96 -20.67 0.99 18.42
N PRO A 97 -20.68 1.06 19.76
CA PRO A 97 -21.70 1.80 20.49
C PRO A 97 -21.74 3.30 20.18
N PHE A 98 -20.67 3.85 19.64
CA PHE A 98 -20.58 5.25 19.21
C PHE A 98 -21.13 5.48 17.79
N ARG A 99 -21.50 4.43 17.06
CA ARG A 99 -22.02 4.53 15.68
C ARG A 99 -23.13 5.57 15.48
N PRO A 100 -24.08 5.77 16.41
CA PRO A 100 -25.13 6.77 16.27
C PRO A 100 -24.65 8.22 16.40
N LEU A 101 -23.44 8.47 16.89
CA LEU A 101 -22.94 9.80 17.25
C LEU A 101 -22.18 10.48 16.11
N PHE A 102 -21.88 9.79 15.00
CA PHE A 102 -21.15 10.34 13.86
C PHE A 102 -21.76 9.90 12.53
N LYS A 103 -21.44 10.62 11.47
CA LYS A 103 -21.70 10.19 10.10
C LYS A 103 -20.56 9.29 9.62
N TRP A 104 -20.89 8.15 9.04
CA TRP A 104 -19.92 7.19 8.55
C TRP A 104 -19.83 7.24 7.03
N CYS A 105 -18.70 7.68 6.51
CA CYS A 105 -18.38 7.72 5.10
C CYS A 105 -17.40 6.58 4.78
N ILE A 106 -17.73 5.74 3.83
CA ILE A 106 -16.87 4.61 3.44
C ILE A 106 -16.43 4.71 1.99
N MET A 107 -15.24 4.20 1.74
CA MET A 107 -14.73 3.98 0.39
C MET A 107 -14.09 2.58 0.34
N PRO A 108 -14.91 1.52 0.24
CA PRO A 108 -14.42 0.16 0.27
C PRO A 108 -13.71 -0.21 -1.04
N THR A 109 -12.74 -1.11 -0.94
CA THR A 109 -12.14 -1.75 -2.12
C THR A 109 -13.15 -2.72 -2.74
N VAL A 110 -13.54 -2.45 -3.99
CA VAL A 110 -14.43 -3.30 -4.77
C VAL A 110 -13.68 -3.73 -6.03
N ASP A 111 -13.11 -4.91 -6.01
CA ASP A 111 -12.23 -5.45 -7.05
C ASP A 111 -12.82 -6.68 -7.77
N ALA A 112 -13.97 -7.15 -7.32
CA ALA A 112 -14.66 -8.33 -7.89
C ALA A 112 -16.18 -8.18 -7.84
N ARG A 113 -16.89 -9.01 -8.59
CA ARG A 113 -18.34 -9.21 -8.52
C ARG A 113 -18.68 -10.71 -8.61
N PRO A 114 -19.69 -11.20 -7.85
CA PRO A 114 -20.46 -10.45 -6.85
C PRO A 114 -19.68 -10.18 -5.57
N GLN A 115 -20.03 -9.13 -4.85
CA GLN A 115 -19.57 -8.90 -3.48
C GLN A 115 -20.36 -9.79 -2.51
N ALA A 116 -19.77 -10.18 -1.38
CA ALA A 116 -20.45 -10.97 -0.37
C ALA A 116 -21.69 -10.23 0.18
N ARG A 117 -22.77 -10.94 0.45
CA ARG A 117 -24.03 -10.36 0.95
C ARG A 117 -23.84 -9.57 2.25
N GLN A 118 -23.02 -10.09 3.15
CA GLN A 118 -22.69 -9.42 4.41
C GLN A 118 -22.02 -8.06 4.17
N TRP A 119 -21.09 -7.97 3.21
CA TRP A 119 -20.42 -6.72 2.87
C TRP A 119 -21.40 -5.67 2.35
N ILE A 120 -22.31 -6.09 1.46
CA ILE A 120 -23.37 -5.21 0.94
C ILE A 120 -24.26 -4.70 2.09
N ALA A 121 -24.62 -5.57 3.06
CA ALA A 121 -25.43 -5.16 4.21
C ALA A 121 -24.71 -4.09 5.06
N THR A 122 -23.43 -4.28 5.37
CA THR A 122 -22.62 -3.28 6.09
C THR A 122 -22.49 -1.97 5.31
N TYR A 123 -22.28 -2.04 3.97
CA TYR A 123 -22.19 -0.81 3.17
C TYR A 123 -23.53 -0.04 3.11
N GLN A 124 -24.65 -0.72 3.25
CA GLN A 124 -25.98 -0.06 3.34
C GLN A 124 -26.18 0.69 4.64
N SER A 125 -25.50 0.31 5.74
CA SER A 125 -25.57 0.99 7.04
C SER A 125 -24.74 2.28 7.09
N ALA A 126 -23.82 2.49 6.14
CA ALA A 126 -23.03 3.71 6.03
C ALA A 126 -23.91 4.92 5.63
N ASP A 127 -23.53 6.12 6.08
CA ASP A 127 -24.20 7.36 5.71
C ASP A 127 -23.81 7.86 4.32
N ALA A 128 -22.62 7.50 3.84
CA ALA A 128 -22.13 7.81 2.50
C ALA A 128 -21.18 6.72 2.02
N CYS A 129 -21.21 6.44 0.72
CA CYS A 129 -20.32 5.48 0.07
C CYS A 129 -19.73 6.08 -1.20
N LEU A 130 -18.41 6.05 -1.30
CA LEU A 130 -17.65 6.35 -2.51
C LEU A 130 -16.98 5.08 -3.04
N THR A 131 -16.50 5.10 -4.26
CA THR A 131 -15.71 4.00 -4.84
C THR A 131 -14.51 4.52 -5.63
N TYR A 132 -13.53 3.65 -5.90
CA TYR A 132 -12.36 3.99 -6.72
C TYR A 132 -12.68 4.09 -8.22
N SER A 133 -13.81 3.54 -8.66
CA SER A 133 -14.20 3.54 -10.07
C SER A 133 -15.73 3.50 -10.23
N ASP A 134 -16.22 3.96 -11.36
CA ASP A 134 -17.65 3.89 -11.71
C ASP A 134 -18.14 2.45 -11.84
N TRP A 135 -17.28 1.55 -12.31
CA TRP A 135 -17.57 0.11 -12.36
C TRP A 135 -17.91 -0.42 -10.96
N ALA A 136 -17.08 -0.12 -9.96
CA ALA A 136 -17.30 -0.50 -8.57
C ALA A 136 -18.63 0.06 -8.04
N GLY A 137 -18.91 1.34 -8.32
CA GLY A 137 -20.19 1.97 -8.00
C GLY A 137 -21.38 1.27 -8.63
N GLY A 138 -21.26 0.85 -9.89
CA GLY A 138 -22.26 0.03 -10.59
C GLY A 138 -22.50 -1.31 -9.92
N VAL A 139 -21.42 -2.01 -9.50
CA VAL A 139 -21.52 -3.28 -8.75
C VAL A 139 -22.31 -3.08 -7.46
N LEU A 140 -21.95 -2.07 -6.66
CA LEU A 140 -22.60 -1.80 -5.38
C LEU A 140 -24.06 -1.40 -5.53
N LYS A 141 -24.38 -0.50 -6.48
CA LYS A 141 -25.77 -0.08 -6.78
C LYS A 141 -26.63 -1.28 -7.18
N ASN A 142 -26.15 -2.09 -8.12
CA ASN A 142 -26.91 -3.23 -8.63
C ASN A 142 -27.16 -4.27 -7.53
N GLN A 143 -26.14 -4.66 -6.76
CA GLN A 143 -26.26 -5.68 -5.73
C GLN A 143 -27.08 -5.23 -4.52
N SER A 144 -27.06 -3.94 -4.18
CA SER A 144 -27.86 -3.39 -3.08
C SER A 144 -29.30 -3.06 -3.47
N GLY A 145 -29.65 -3.17 -4.75
CA GLY A 145 -30.94 -2.66 -5.24
C GLY A 145 -31.11 -1.16 -5.04
N GLY A 146 -30.00 -0.40 -5.12
CA GLY A 146 -29.98 1.05 -4.93
C GLY A 146 -30.02 1.51 -3.48
N LYS A 147 -29.93 0.61 -2.49
CA LYS A 147 -30.04 0.96 -1.04
C LYS A 147 -28.75 1.57 -0.45
N ILE A 148 -27.60 1.38 -1.09
CA ILE A 148 -26.36 2.05 -0.67
C ILE A 148 -26.44 3.54 -1.02
N LYS A 149 -26.13 4.41 -0.06
CA LYS A 149 -26.07 5.87 -0.25
C LYS A 149 -24.81 6.26 -1.02
N TYR A 150 -24.80 5.96 -2.30
CA TYR A 150 -23.66 6.15 -3.17
C TYR A 150 -23.53 7.60 -3.64
N LEU A 151 -22.38 8.21 -3.37
CA LEU A 151 -22.11 9.62 -3.73
C LEU A 151 -21.35 9.76 -5.06
N GLY A 152 -20.61 8.74 -5.49
CA GLY A 152 -19.84 8.80 -6.72
C GLY A 152 -18.52 8.02 -6.64
N SER A 153 -17.74 8.11 -7.70
CA SER A 153 -16.38 7.54 -7.74
C SER A 153 -15.32 8.65 -7.58
N SER A 154 -14.22 8.28 -6.93
CA SER A 154 -13.03 9.11 -6.78
C SER A 154 -11.80 8.25 -7.06
N PRO A 155 -11.35 8.19 -8.32
CA PRO A 155 -10.18 7.39 -8.66
C PRO A 155 -8.92 7.97 -8.01
N PRO A 156 -7.98 7.14 -7.55
CA PRO A 156 -6.71 7.60 -7.03
C PRO A 156 -5.91 8.31 -8.12
N SER A 157 -5.31 9.43 -7.78
CA SER A 157 -4.37 10.15 -8.64
C SER A 157 -2.93 9.92 -8.19
N ALA A 158 -1.99 10.15 -9.09
CA ALA A 158 -0.57 10.12 -8.74
C ALA A 158 -0.18 11.38 -7.95
N HIS A 159 0.66 11.20 -6.93
CA HIS A 159 1.28 12.31 -6.22
C HIS A 159 2.14 13.14 -7.20
N PRO A 160 2.21 14.48 -7.10
CA PRO A 160 3.00 15.34 -7.98
C PRO A 160 4.49 14.96 -8.11
N ALA A 161 5.05 14.26 -7.13
CA ALA A 161 6.39 13.70 -7.23
C ALA A 161 6.55 12.65 -8.34
N TYR A 162 5.45 12.05 -8.82
CA TYR A 162 5.44 11.12 -9.96
C TYR A 162 5.16 11.89 -11.24
N HIS A 163 6.18 12.42 -11.83
CA HIS A 163 6.12 13.16 -13.09
C HIS A 163 7.09 12.56 -14.11
N PRO A 164 6.89 12.81 -15.42
CA PRO A 164 7.83 12.40 -16.43
C PRO A 164 9.24 12.97 -16.16
N ILE A 165 10.25 12.11 -16.25
CA ILE A 165 11.65 12.51 -16.13
C ILE A 165 12.19 12.83 -17.51
N GLU A 166 12.72 14.04 -17.69
CA GLU A 166 13.29 14.50 -18.98
C GLU A 166 14.65 13.83 -19.22
N ASP A 167 15.57 13.93 -18.27
CA ASP A 167 16.90 13.30 -18.35
C ASP A 167 16.89 11.86 -17.81
N LYS A 168 16.40 10.93 -18.63
CA LYS A 168 16.39 9.50 -18.32
C LYS A 168 17.78 8.87 -18.35
N VAL A 169 18.72 9.47 -19.05
CA VAL A 169 20.11 8.97 -19.16
C VAL A 169 20.84 9.18 -17.83
N SER A 170 20.80 10.40 -17.32
CA SER A 170 21.39 10.72 -16.01
C SER A 170 20.76 9.89 -14.91
N LEU A 171 19.42 9.79 -14.86
CA LEU A 171 18.71 9.01 -13.85
C LEU A 171 19.13 7.53 -13.86
N LYS A 172 19.21 6.91 -15.05
CA LYS A 172 19.68 5.51 -15.15
C LYS A 172 21.10 5.35 -14.63
N SER A 173 21.99 6.28 -14.98
CA SER A 173 23.39 6.27 -14.52
C SER A 173 23.49 6.39 -12.98
N ASP A 174 22.69 7.26 -12.37
CA ASP A 174 22.59 7.40 -10.91
C ASP A 174 22.17 6.10 -10.24
N PHE A 175 21.22 5.39 -10.85
CA PHE A 175 20.75 4.08 -10.40
C PHE A 175 21.68 2.91 -10.79
N LYS A 176 22.85 3.21 -11.42
CA LYS A 176 23.79 2.17 -11.90
C LYS A 176 23.18 1.24 -12.96
N ILE A 177 22.30 1.78 -13.76
CA ILE A 177 21.70 1.10 -14.92
C ILE A 177 22.39 1.62 -16.19
N ASP A 178 22.69 0.73 -17.12
CA ASP A 178 23.17 1.12 -18.46
C ASP A 178 22.13 2.05 -19.13
N PRO A 179 22.51 3.28 -19.50
CA PRO A 179 21.59 4.24 -20.11
C PRO A 179 20.94 3.76 -21.42
N THR A 180 21.60 2.84 -22.14
CA THR A 180 21.15 2.36 -23.45
C THR A 180 20.02 1.34 -23.36
N VAL A 181 19.90 0.59 -22.24
CA VAL A 181 18.89 -0.45 -22.11
C VAL A 181 17.48 0.15 -21.94
N LYS A 182 16.50 -0.55 -22.48
CA LYS A 182 15.08 -0.25 -22.30
C LYS A 182 14.57 -0.96 -21.04
N ILE A 183 13.95 -0.20 -20.14
CA ILE A 183 13.44 -0.72 -18.89
C ILE A 183 11.94 -1.01 -18.99
N ILE A 184 11.56 -2.24 -18.65
CA ILE A 184 10.18 -2.65 -18.37
C ILE A 184 10.08 -2.76 -16.86
N GLY A 185 9.24 -1.93 -16.21
CA GLY A 185 9.23 -1.80 -14.75
C GLY A 185 8.00 -2.42 -14.10
N THR A 186 8.18 -2.99 -12.92
CA THR A 186 7.10 -3.37 -12.01
C THR A 186 7.44 -2.97 -10.58
N VAL A 187 6.41 -2.46 -9.88
CA VAL A 187 6.48 -2.08 -8.46
C VAL A 187 5.36 -2.82 -7.73
N MET A 188 5.71 -3.91 -7.08
CA MET A 188 4.74 -4.70 -6.33
C MET A 188 5.44 -5.58 -5.30
N ARG A 189 4.84 -5.70 -4.10
CA ARG A 189 5.33 -6.60 -3.07
C ARG A 189 5.28 -8.05 -3.55
N ASN A 190 6.27 -8.87 -3.14
CA ASN A 190 6.29 -10.29 -3.44
C ASN A 190 5.24 -11.04 -2.60
N GLN A 191 4.05 -11.18 -3.16
CA GLN A 191 2.92 -11.93 -2.61
C GLN A 191 2.40 -12.91 -3.66
N ARG A 192 1.81 -14.04 -3.24
CA ARG A 192 1.30 -15.09 -4.13
C ARG A 192 0.36 -14.55 -5.22
N ARG A 193 -0.56 -13.65 -4.86
CA ARG A 193 -1.52 -13.01 -5.78
C ARG A 193 -0.90 -12.09 -6.83
N LYS A 194 0.39 -11.75 -6.70
CA LYS A 194 1.09 -10.86 -7.65
C LYS A 194 1.72 -11.62 -8.82
N LEU A 195 1.60 -12.93 -8.85
CA LEU A 195 1.86 -13.81 -9.99
C LEU A 195 3.23 -13.57 -10.67
N TYR A 196 4.31 -13.53 -9.87
CA TYR A 196 5.67 -13.41 -10.41
C TYR A 196 6.04 -14.48 -11.46
N PRO A 197 5.59 -15.75 -11.35
CA PRO A 197 5.82 -16.75 -12.39
C PRO A 197 5.27 -16.33 -13.75
N ASP A 198 4.04 -15.77 -13.78
CA ASP A 198 3.42 -15.30 -15.03
C ASP A 198 4.18 -14.11 -15.61
N LEU A 199 4.62 -13.16 -14.77
CA LEU A 199 5.43 -12.03 -15.19
C LEU A 199 6.74 -12.50 -15.82
N PHE A 200 7.45 -13.42 -15.18
CA PHE A 200 8.74 -13.91 -15.68
C PHE A 200 8.58 -14.77 -16.93
N CYS A 201 7.55 -15.61 -16.98
CA CYS A 201 7.19 -16.34 -18.19
C CYS A 201 6.89 -15.39 -19.35
N ALA A 202 6.10 -14.35 -19.14
CA ALA A 202 5.76 -13.36 -20.15
C ALA A 202 7.01 -12.58 -20.64
N PHE A 203 7.85 -12.16 -19.68
CA PHE A 203 9.09 -11.45 -20.02
C PHE A 203 10.08 -12.36 -20.79
N ARG A 204 10.18 -13.64 -20.43
CA ARG A 204 10.99 -14.61 -21.17
C ARG A 204 10.49 -14.74 -22.62
N LYS A 205 9.18 -14.92 -22.81
CA LYS A 205 8.55 -15.00 -24.13
C LYS A 205 8.75 -13.71 -24.96
N PHE A 206 8.76 -12.56 -24.29
CA PHE A 206 9.08 -11.28 -24.94
C PHE A 206 10.54 -11.26 -25.41
N LEU A 207 11.50 -11.62 -24.55
CA LEU A 207 12.92 -11.67 -24.93
C LEU A 207 13.20 -12.66 -26.07
N ASP A 208 12.41 -13.72 -26.22
CA ASP A 208 12.56 -14.68 -27.31
C ASP A 208 12.06 -14.16 -28.68
N LYS A 209 11.32 -13.06 -28.68
CA LYS A 209 10.77 -12.44 -29.89
C LYS A 209 11.53 -11.20 -30.35
N VAL A 210 12.36 -10.60 -29.49
CA VAL A 210 13.12 -9.41 -29.83
C VAL A 210 14.45 -9.78 -30.49
N GLU A 211 14.94 -8.94 -31.37
CA GLU A 211 16.18 -9.16 -32.11
C GLU A 211 17.40 -9.18 -31.19
N ASN A 212 17.53 -8.18 -30.32
CA ASN A 212 18.61 -8.11 -29.34
C ASN A 212 18.06 -8.12 -27.91
N LYS A 213 18.21 -9.25 -27.22
CA LYS A 213 17.72 -9.43 -25.85
C LYS A 213 18.39 -8.50 -24.82
N HIS A 214 19.63 -8.11 -25.08
CA HIS A 214 20.40 -7.27 -24.17
C HIS A 214 19.94 -5.79 -24.16
N ASP A 215 19.12 -5.39 -25.12
CA ASP A 215 18.52 -4.06 -25.13
C ASP A 215 17.42 -3.88 -24.07
N TYR A 216 17.00 -4.95 -23.41
CA TYR A 216 15.85 -4.95 -22.52
C TYR A 216 16.18 -5.52 -21.14
N MET A 217 15.75 -4.82 -20.10
CA MET A 217 15.82 -5.29 -18.71
C MET A 217 14.44 -5.18 -18.04
N LEU A 218 14.05 -6.20 -17.30
CA LEU A 218 12.93 -6.13 -16.39
C LEU A 218 13.42 -5.54 -15.06
N TYR A 219 12.84 -4.46 -14.61
CA TYR A 219 13.14 -3.85 -13.31
C TYR A 219 12.04 -4.17 -12.30
N CYS A 220 12.40 -4.88 -11.24
CA CYS A 220 11.49 -5.27 -10.18
C CYS A 220 11.82 -4.51 -8.88
N HIS A 221 10.94 -3.59 -8.49
CA HIS A 221 10.95 -3.05 -7.13
C HIS A 221 10.06 -3.94 -6.26
N THR A 222 10.69 -4.81 -5.45
CA THR A 222 10.00 -5.86 -4.69
C THR A 222 10.84 -6.34 -3.52
N SER A 223 10.18 -6.83 -2.48
CA SER A 223 10.82 -7.42 -1.29
C SER A 223 11.18 -8.90 -1.51
N TYR A 224 12.33 -9.33 -0.98
CA TYR A 224 12.72 -10.72 -0.86
C TYR A 224 13.77 -10.88 0.26
N PRO A 225 13.66 -11.91 1.15
CA PRO A 225 12.54 -12.86 1.24
C PRO A 225 11.21 -12.21 1.68
N ASP A 226 10.09 -12.79 1.24
CA ASP A 226 8.73 -12.37 1.61
C ASP A 226 7.79 -13.60 1.57
N LEU A 227 6.51 -13.41 1.88
CA LEU A 227 5.48 -14.46 1.92
C LEU A 227 5.05 -15.00 0.53
N GLY A 228 5.69 -14.52 -0.54
CA GLY A 228 5.31 -14.82 -1.91
C GLY A 228 6.08 -15.99 -2.54
N TRP A 229 6.74 -15.67 -3.64
CA TRP A 229 7.44 -16.60 -4.52
C TRP A 229 8.93 -16.63 -4.22
N ASN A 230 9.58 -17.77 -4.49
CA ASN A 230 11.03 -17.89 -4.47
C ASN A 230 11.62 -17.24 -5.72
N ILE A 231 11.95 -15.95 -5.62
CA ILE A 231 12.44 -15.14 -6.76
C ILE A 231 13.72 -15.76 -7.40
N PRO A 232 14.75 -16.17 -6.63
CA PRO A 232 15.93 -16.81 -7.20
C PRO A 232 15.63 -18.04 -8.05
N GLU A 233 14.75 -18.90 -7.57
CA GLU A 233 14.32 -20.12 -8.25
C GLU A 233 13.62 -19.79 -9.59
N LEU A 234 12.70 -18.85 -9.57
CA LEU A 234 12.02 -18.38 -10.78
C LEU A 234 12.99 -17.75 -11.79
N LEU A 235 14.00 -16.99 -11.33
CA LEU A 235 15.02 -16.43 -12.22
C LEU A 235 15.81 -17.52 -12.94
N GLN A 236 16.10 -18.63 -12.25
CA GLN A 236 16.78 -19.79 -12.84
C GLN A 236 15.84 -20.55 -13.79
N GLU A 237 14.62 -20.84 -13.36
CA GLU A 237 13.61 -21.58 -14.14
C GLU A 237 13.35 -20.93 -15.50
N TYR A 238 13.21 -19.59 -15.52
CA TYR A 238 12.95 -18.83 -16.75
C TYR A 238 14.21 -18.32 -17.45
N ASN A 239 15.42 -18.68 -16.99
CA ASN A 239 16.70 -18.18 -17.53
C ASN A 239 16.76 -16.66 -17.61
N LEU A 240 16.39 -15.97 -16.53
CA LEU A 240 16.28 -14.51 -16.46
C LEU A 240 17.31 -13.84 -15.54
N SER A 241 18.25 -14.59 -14.95
CA SER A 241 19.22 -14.06 -13.95
C SER A 241 20.05 -12.88 -14.46
N SER A 242 20.28 -12.78 -15.79
CA SER A 242 21.02 -11.68 -16.42
C SER A 242 20.15 -10.58 -17.01
N TYR A 243 18.82 -10.66 -16.86
CA TYR A 243 17.86 -9.77 -17.50
C TYR A 243 16.91 -9.09 -16.53
N VAL A 244 17.02 -9.37 -15.21
CA VAL A 244 16.13 -8.78 -14.20
C VAL A 244 16.95 -8.00 -13.19
N LEU A 245 16.63 -6.71 -13.07
CA LEU A 245 17.20 -5.79 -12.09
C LEU A 245 16.28 -5.68 -10.88
N PHE A 246 16.89 -5.48 -9.73
CA PHE A 246 16.21 -5.25 -8.46
C PHE A 246 16.69 -3.97 -7.80
N THR A 247 15.84 -3.33 -7.01
CA THR A 247 16.23 -2.19 -6.19
C THR A 247 16.97 -2.66 -4.96
N TYR A 248 18.14 -2.09 -4.72
CA TYR A 248 18.89 -2.21 -3.47
C TYR A 248 19.08 -0.84 -2.84
N ILE A 249 19.12 -0.78 -1.52
CA ILE A 249 19.40 0.44 -0.77
C ILE A 249 20.67 0.25 0.04
N CYS A 250 21.63 1.10 -0.18
CA CYS A 250 22.86 1.16 0.63
C CYS A 250 22.49 1.60 2.06
N ARG A 251 22.78 0.77 3.08
CA ARG A 251 22.43 1.09 4.47
C ARG A 251 23.14 2.32 5.02
N GLU A 252 24.36 2.55 4.57
CA GLU A 252 25.20 3.66 5.02
C GLU A 252 24.80 4.99 4.37
N THR A 253 24.73 5.03 3.03
CA THR A 253 24.43 6.27 2.29
C THR A 253 22.95 6.53 2.08
N LYS A 254 22.08 5.53 2.35
CA LYS A 254 20.64 5.54 2.06
C LYS A 254 20.29 5.68 0.57
N LYS A 255 21.29 5.66 -0.31
CA LYS A 255 21.08 5.79 -1.75
C LYS A 255 20.56 4.48 -2.36
N PRO A 256 19.50 4.52 -3.19
CA PRO A 256 19.05 3.38 -3.96
C PRO A 256 19.92 3.17 -5.20
N PHE A 257 19.98 1.93 -5.66
CA PHE A 257 20.58 1.55 -6.94
C PHE A 257 19.95 0.26 -7.47
N ALA A 258 20.12 0.00 -8.75
CA ALA A 258 19.68 -1.24 -9.37
C ALA A 258 20.85 -2.23 -9.54
N SER A 259 20.57 -3.50 -9.37
CA SER A 259 21.50 -4.60 -9.65
C SER A 259 20.76 -5.85 -10.04
N LEU A 260 21.45 -6.75 -10.73
CA LEU A 260 21.01 -8.15 -10.84
C LEU A 260 20.88 -8.75 -9.45
N PHE A 261 20.08 -9.79 -9.32
CA PHE A 261 19.89 -10.45 -8.02
C PHE A 261 21.23 -11.00 -7.47
N LYS A 262 21.59 -10.54 -6.29
CA LYS A 262 22.81 -10.95 -5.54
C LYS A 262 22.48 -11.44 -4.12
N GLY A 263 21.25 -11.87 -3.89
CA GLY A 263 20.73 -12.19 -2.56
C GLY A 263 20.02 -11.02 -1.89
N ALA A 264 19.52 -11.24 -0.69
CA ALA A 264 18.82 -10.21 0.10
C ALA A 264 19.74 -9.07 0.56
N ILE A 265 21.05 -9.34 0.69
CA ILE A 265 22.08 -8.38 1.07
C ILE A 265 23.26 -8.52 0.10
N MET A 266 23.82 -7.39 -0.32
CA MET A 266 24.97 -7.38 -1.22
C MET A 266 25.96 -6.26 -0.89
N GLN A 267 27.08 -6.21 -1.63
CA GLN A 267 28.07 -5.13 -1.56
C GLN A 267 27.48 -3.87 -2.23
N SER A 268 27.64 -2.72 -1.54
CA SER A 268 27.19 -1.43 -2.07
C SER A 268 28.19 -0.87 -3.09
N PRO A 269 27.74 -0.41 -4.27
CA PRO A 269 28.62 0.25 -5.24
C PRO A 269 29.08 1.64 -4.78
N PHE A 270 28.47 2.21 -3.73
CA PHE A 270 28.81 3.54 -3.23
C PHE A 270 29.91 3.51 -2.17
N THR A 271 30.02 2.41 -1.41
CA THR A 271 30.96 2.30 -0.28
C THR A 271 31.95 1.16 -0.43
N GLY A 272 31.71 0.25 -1.36
CA GLY A 272 32.49 -0.98 -1.50
C GLY A 272 32.31 -1.98 -0.35
N ARG A 273 31.43 -1.68 0.63
CA ARG A 273 31.18 -2.53 1.80
C ARG A 273 29.94 -3.38 1.63
N TYR A 274 29.93 -4.54 2.29
CA TYR A 274 28.74 -5.38 2.37
C TYR A 274 27.69 -4.71 3.29
N GLY A 275 26.46 -4.56 2.81
CA GLY A 275 25.40 -3.90 3.59
C GLY A 275 24.39 -3.12 2.75
N ALA A 276 24.27 -3.37 1.46
CA ALA A 276 23.11 -2.95 0.68
C ALA A 276 22.02 -4.02 0.77
N THR A 277 20.79 -3.62 1.09
CA THR A 277 19.64 -4.52 1.22
C THR A 277 18.68 -4.35 0.05
N LEU A 278 18.10 -5.45 -0.37
CA LEU A 278 17.01 -5.48 -1.33
C LEU A 278 15.80 -4.74 -0.73
N ALA A 279 15.19 -3.83 -1.49
CA ALA A 279 14.11 -2.92 -1.07
C ALA A 279 12.74 -3.45 -1.47
#